data_3750736d931354ffe1fe1a6d34ea4eae
#
_entry.id   3750736d931354ffe1fe1a6d34ea4eae
#
_cell.length_a   1.000
_cell.length_b   1.000
_cell.length_c   1.000
_cell.angle_alpha   90.00
_cell.angle_beta   90.00
_cell.angle_gamma   90.00
#
_symmetry.space_group_name_H-M   'P 1'
#
loop_
_entity.id
_entity.type
_entity.pdbx_description
1 polymer ?
#
loop_
_entity_poly.entity_id
_entity_poly.type
_entity_poly.pdbx_seq_one_letter_code
_entity_poly.pdbx_strand_id
1 'polypeptide(L)'
;MPDAQEWARRRREAAEAHADRLARTRSAETARAREMIHAFVEEALRRGLTPGPLLARAGEGRPTYRTGLVGWYLTRDGTLGVTTDGDYYTLVSPVGLKARLLGVTLEPSDPPLQVGAGARDGESIALDVLLALRLDAGDHWAVQGL
;
A
#
# COMPACT_ATOMS: atom_id res chain seq x y z
N MET A 1 40.50 2.67 30.59
CA MET A 1 39.04 2.46 30.62
C MET A 1 38.35 3.62 29.95
N PRO A 2 37.43 3.35 29.01
CA PRO A 2 36.63 4.40 28.45
C PRO A 2 35.70 5.03 29.52
N ASP A 3 35.56 6.35 29.51
CA ASP A 3 34.69 7.05 30.44
C ASP A 3 33.20 6.94 30.00
N ALA A 4 32.29 7.46 30.85
CA ALA A 4 30.87 7.41 30.58
C ALA A 4 30.46 8.16 29.30
N GLN A 5 31.17 9.25 28.96
CA GLN A 5 30.89 10.02 27.76
C GLN A 5 31.28 9.26 26.49
N GLU A 6 32.42 8.55 26.54
CA GLU A 6 32.86 7.71 25.43
C GLU A 6 31.93 6.54 25.19
N TRP A 7 31.45 5.90 26.26
CA TRP A 7 30.46 4.85 26.19
C TRP A 7 29.13 5.36 25.59
N ALA A 8 28.68 6.53 26.02
CA ALA A 8 27.46 7.15 25.49
C ALA A 8 27.61 7.49 24.00
N ARG A 9 28.77 8.00 23.59
CA ARG A 9 29.06 8.30 22.18
C ARG A 9 29.04 7.03 21.33
N ARG A 10 29.69 5.96 21.78
CA ARG A 10 29.71 4.67 21.06
C ARG A 10 28.31 4.08 20.90
N ARG A 11 27.48 4.17 21.93
CA ARG A 11 26.09 3.71 21.86
C ARG A 11 25.26 4.52 20.87
N ARG A 12 25.45 5.83 20.82
CA ARG A 12 24.75 6.69 19.84
C ARG A 12 25.19 6.36 18.43
N GLU A 13 26.49 6.22 18.20
CA GLU A 13 27.03 5.86 16.89
C GLU A 13 26.50 4.50 16.43
N ALA A 14 26.44 3.51 17.31
CA ALA A 14 25.89 2.19 17.00
C ALA A 14 24.39 2.26 16.69
N ALA A 15 23.63 3.05 17.43
CA ALA A 15 22.20 3.26 17.19
C ALA A 15 21.95 3.96 15.87
N GLU A 16 22.75 4.98 15.53
CA GLU A 16 22.66 5.69 14.25
C GLU A 16 23.01 4.77 13.07
N ALA A 17 24.07 3.96 13.20
CA ALA A 17 24.44 2.99 12.18
C ALA A 17 23.36 1.94 11.96
N HIS A 18 22.71 1.48 13.05
CA HIS A 18 21.62 0.52 12.98
C HIS A 18 20.40 1.15 12.29
N ALA A 19 20.02 2.39 12.66
CA ALA A 19 18.93 3.12 12.05
C ALA A 19 19.17 3.35 10.55
N ASP A 20 20.40 3.68 10.16
CA ASP A 20 20.78 3.85 8.74
C ASP A 20 20.64 2.55 7.96
N ARG A 21 21.04 1.42 8.54
CA ARG A 21 20.87 0.11 7.90
C ARG A 21 19.41 -0.26 7.71
N LEU A 22 18.57 -0.02 8.72
CA LEU A 22 17.13 -0.24 8.63
C LEU A 22 16.49 0.65 7.56
N ALA A 23 16.87 1.92 7.50
CA ALA A 23 16.35 2.86 6.50
C ALA A 23 16.74 2.41 5.08
N ARG A 24 17.99 1.97 4.87
CA ARG A 24 18.43 1.46 3.57
C ARG A 24 17.68 0.19 3.17
N THR A 25 17.48 -0.73 4.12
CA THR A 25 16.71 -1.96 3.89
C THR A 25 15.28 -1.65 3.49
N ARG A 26 14.61 -0.74 4.19
CA ARG A 26 13.25 -0.31 3.87
C ARG A 26 13.17 0.36 2.49
N SER A 27 14.12 1.22 2.17
CA SER A 27 14.18 1.87 0.85
C SER A 27 14.35 0.85 -0.27
N ALA A 28 15.20 -0.16 -0.08
CA ALA A 28 15.41 -1.23 -1.05
C ALA A 28 14.16 -2.09 -1.22
N GLU A 29 13.47 -2.43 -0.13
CA GLU A 29 12.22 -3.18 -0.17
C GLU A 29 11.11 -2.39 -0.86
N THR A 30 10.98 -1.10 -0.55
CA THR A 30 10.00 -0.22 -1.20
C THR A 30 10.27 -0.11 -2.70
N ALA A 31 11.53 0.07 -3.10
CA ALA A 31 11.90 0.14 -4.52
C ALA A 31 11.55 -1.16 -5.25
N ARG A 32 11.82 -2.30 -4.63
CA ARG A 32 11.47 -3.62 -5.18
C ARG A 32 9.95 -3.80 -5.29
N ALA A 33 9.21 -3.40 -4.27
CA ALA A 33 7.76 -3.45 -4.30
C ALA A 33 7.19 -2.55 -5.42
N ARG A 34 7.75 -1.36 -5.61
CA ARG A 34 7.34 -0.47 -6.72
C ARG A 34 7.60 -1.09 -8.09
N GLU A 35 8.74 -1.76 -8.27
CA GLU A 35 9.01 -2.48 -9.51
C GLU A 35 7.97 -3.57 -9.78
N MET A 36 7.58 -4.32 -8.75
CA MET A 36 6.52 -5.33 -8.85
C MET A 36 5.19 -4.71 -9.25
N ILE A 37 4.83 -3.57 -8.68
CA ILE A 37 3.60 -2.85 -9.01
C ILE A 37 3.62 -2.32 -10.43
N HIS A 38 4.73 -1.75 -10.88
CA HIS A 38 4.86 -1.29 -12.26
C HIS A 38 4.72 -2.45 -13.25
N ALA A 39 5.32 -3.59 -12.96
CA ALA A 39 5.16 -4.81 -13.78
C ALA A 39 3.71 -5.30 -13.77
N PHE A 40 3.02 -5.24 -12.62
CA PHE A 40 1.61 -5.56 -12.51
C PHE A 40 0.76 -4.65 -13.42
N VAL A 41 0.97 -3.34 -13.37
CA VAL A 41 0.22 -2.38 -14.19
C VAL A 41 0.41 -2.66 -15.68
N GLU A 42 1.65 -2.87 -16.12
CA GLU A 42 1.96 -3.21 -17.51
C GLU A 42 1.24 -4.49 -17.94
N GLU A 43 1.30 -5.53 -17.11
CA GLU A 43 0.66 -6.81 -17.40
C GLU A 43 -0.87 -6.71 -17.37
N ALA A 44 -1.44 -5.96 -16.44
CA ALA A 44 -2.87 -5.71 -16.37
C ALA A 44 -3.38 -5.03 -17.65
N LEU A 45 -2.68 -4.01 -18.11
CA LEU A 45 -3.01 -3.31 -19.34
C LEU A 45 -2.86 -4.24 -20.57
N ARG A 46 -1.80 -5.03 -20.61
CA ARG A 46 -1.56 -5.99 -21.70
C ARG A 46 -2.66 -7.04 -21.79
N ARG A 47 -3.15 -7.53 -20.65
CA ARG A 47 -4.25 -8.50 -20.58
C ARG A 47 -5.63 -7.86 -20.80
N GLY A 48 -5.71 -6.54 -20.85
CA GLY A 48 -6.96 -5.84 -21.04
C GLY A 48 -7.83 -5.78 -19.78
N LEU A 49 -7.22 -5.86 -18.58
CA LEU A 49 -7.95 -5.61 -17.34
C LEU A 49 -8.45 -4.17 -17.33
N THR A 50 -9.75 -4.00 -17.13
CA THR A 50 -10.39 -2.68 -17.19
C THR A 50 -10.14 -1.91 -15.89
N PRO A 51 -9.39 -0.78 -15.93
CA PRO A 51 -9.29 0.07 -14.76
C PRO A 51 -10.60 0.79 -14.49
N GLY A 52 -10.87 1.06 -13.23
CA GLY A 52 -12.08 1.77 -12.82
C GLY A 52 -11.81 2.76 -11.69
N PRO A 53 -12.83 3.52 -11.29
CA PRO A 53 -12.67 4.47 -10.20
C PRO A 53 -12.37 3.74 -8.89
N LEU A 54 -11.40 4.25 -8.14
CA LEU A 54 -11.06 3.75 -6.81
C LEU A 54 -11.76 4.60 -5.77
N LEU A 55 -12.55 3.96 -4.92
CA LEU A 55 -13.32 4.61 -3.87
C LEU A 55 -12.67 4.36 -2.52
N ALA A 56 -12.66 5.38 -1.66
CA ALA A 56 -12.17 5.24 -0.28
C ALA A 56 -13.33 4.89 0.65
N ARG A 57 -13.03 4.20 1.75
CA ARG A 57 -14.00 3.81 2.79
C ARG A 57 -13.56 4.31 4.15
N ALA A 58 -14.52 4.62 5.00
CA ALA A 58 -14.26 4.95 6.40
C ALA A 58 -14.16 3.72 7.31
N GLY A 59 -14.44 2.52 6.77
CA GLY A 59 -14.41 1.24 7.46
C GLY A 59 -15.34 0.23 6.79
N GLU A 60 -15.36 -0.98 7.30
CA GLU A 60 -16.21 -2.05 6.78
C GLU A 60 -17.70 -1.66 6.89
N GLY A 61 -18.45 -1.88 5.81
CA GLY A 61 -19.87 -1.56 5.74
C GLY A 61 -20.19 -0.06 5.76
N ARG A 62 -19.20 0.81 5.67
CA ARG A 62 -19.35 2.26 5.67
C ARG A 62 -19.50 2.81 4.25
N PRO A 63 -20.05 4.02 4.09
CA PRO A 63 -20.19 4.62 2.78
C PRO A 63 -18.83 4.82 2.11
N THR A 64 -18.84 4.77 0.79
CA THR A 64 -17.65 5.02 -0.03
C THR A 64 -17.59 6.48 -0.47
N TYR A 65 -16.38 6.96 -0.73
CA TYR A 65 -16.11 8.33 -1.15
C TYR A 65 -15.28 8.33 -2.42
N ARG A 66 -15.58 9.26 -3.32
CA ARG A 66 -14.81 9.46 -4.55
C ARG A 66 -13.41 9.98 -4.22
N THR A 67 -12.40 9.44 -4.89
CA THR A 67 -11.01 9.85 -4.72
C THR A 67 -10.43 10.55 -5.94
N GLY A 68 -11.08 10.42 -7.10
CA GLY A 68 -10.51 10.86 -8.37
C GLY A 68 -9.44 9.93 -8.95
N LEU A 69 -9.11 8.86 -8.25
CA LEU A 69 -8.11 7.89 -8.69
C LEU A 69 -8.75 6.83 -9.59
N VAL A 70 -7.99 6.36 -10.57
CA VAL A 70 -8.40 5.31 -11.51
C VAL A 70 -7.34 4.21 -11.50
N GLY A 71 -7.78 2.96 -11.38
CA GLY A 71 -6.89 1.82 -11.34
C GLY A 71 -7.62 0.54 -10.97
N TRP A 72 -6.97 -0.29 -10.18
CA TRP A 72 -7.50 -1.59 -9.78
C TRP A 72 -7.41 -1.76 -8.26
N TYR A 73 -8.45 -2.32 -7.67
CA TYR A 73 -8.37 -2.79 -6.28
C TYR A 73 -7.49 -4.03 -6.23
N LEU A 74 -6.65 -4.12 -5.21
CA LEU A 74 -5.79 -5.28 -4.98
C LEU A 74 -6.39 -6.28 -3.98
N THR A 75 -7.28 -5.79 -3.10
CA THR A 75 -7.91 -6.60 -2.07
C THR A 75 -9.42 -6.63 -2.25
N ARG A 76 -10.06 -7.71 -1.81
CA ARG A 76 -11.51 -7.87 -1.93
C ARG A 76 -12.30 -6.96 -1.00
N ASP A 77 -11.69 -6.50 0.09
CA ASP A 77 -12.29 -5.53 1.00
C ASP A 77 -12.21 -4.09 0.46
N GLY A 78 -11.51 -3.87 -0.65
CA GLY A 78 -11.38 -2.55 -1.27
C GLY A 78 -10.48 -1.59 -0.50
N THR A 79 -9.64 -2.07 0.41
CA THR A 79 -8.76 -1.22 1.23
C THR A 79 -7.46 -0.85 0.55
N LEU A 80 -7.04 -1.61 -0.46
CA LEU A 80 -5.80 -1.37 -1.18
C LEU A 80 -6.05 -1.28 -2.68
N GLY A 81 -5.38 -0.35 -3.32
CA GLY A 81 -5.49 -0.16 -4.76
C GLY A 81 -4.21 0.37 -5.38
N VAL A 82 -4.13 0.21 -6.70
CA VAL A 82 -3.01 0.70 -7.51
C VAL A 82 -3.59 1.46 -8.69
N THR A 83 -3.07 2.65 -8.94
CA THR A 83 -3.49 3.45 -10.09
C THR A 83 -2.84 2.98 -11.38
N THR A 84 -3.38 3.41 -12.51
CA THR A 84 -2.79 3.15 -13.81
C THR A 84 -1.39 3.74 -13.97
N ASP A 85 -1.02 4.71 -13.13
CA ASP A 85 0.32 5.29 -13.08
C ASP A 85 1.30 4.48 -12.20
N GLY A 86 0.80 3.46 -11.51
CA GLY A 86 1.62 2.62 -10.66
C GLY A 86 1.78 3.10 -9.22
N ASP A 87 0.93 4.00 -8.77
CA ASP A 87 0.93 4.48 -7.38
C ASP A 87 0.08 3.57 -6.50
N TYR A 88 0.58 3.26 -5.32
CA TYR A 88 -0.05 2.39 -4.34
C TYR A 88 -0.78 3.23 -3.29
N TYR A 89 -2.03 2.85 -2.99
CA TYR A 89 -2.88 3.59 -2.06
C TYR A 89 -3.54 2.68 -1.03
N THR A 90 -3.59 3.15 0.20
CA THR A 90 -4.54 2.67 1.18
C THR A 90 -5.83 3.46 1.01
N LEU A 91 -6.92 2.79 0.68
CA LEU A 91 -8.19 3.40 0.32
C LEU A 91 -9.12 3.53 1.54
N VAL A 92 -8.57 4.01 2.64
CA VAL A 92 -9.29 4.27 3.88
C VAL A 92 -9.23 5.78 4.16
N SER A 93 -10.36 6.35 4.49
CA SER A 93 -10.48 7.79 4.72
C SER A 93 -11.23 8.08 6.01
N PRO A 94 -10.87 9.15 6.73
CA PRO A 94 -11.69 9.60 7.84
C PRO A 94 -13.06 10.08 7.35
N VAL A 95 -14.10 9.83 8.17
CA VAL A 95 -15.48 10.20 7.85
C VAL A 95 -15.68 11.71 7.98
N GLY A 96 -16.39 12.32 7.02
CA GLY A 96 -16.80 13.72 7.12
C GLY A 96 -17.84 14.07 6.07
N LEU A 97 -18.72 15.01 6.41
CA LEU A 97 -19.75 15.50 5.50
C LEU A 97 -19.14 16.12 4.24
N LYS A 98 -18.03 16.82 4.39
CA LYS A 98 -17.28 17.44 3.29
C LYS A 98 -16.76 16.38 2.32
N ALA A 99 -16.29 15.24 2.83
CA ALA A 99 -15.83 14.12 2.01
C ALA A 99 -16.97 13.50 1.19
N ARG A 100 -18.19 13.47 1.71
CA ARG A 100 -19.36 12.94 1.00
C ARG A 100 -19.76 13.82 -0.18
N LEU A 101 -19.57 15.13 -0.09
CA LEU A 101 -19.98 16.09 -1.12
C LEU A 101 -18.87 16.34 -2.14
N LEU A 102 -17.63 16.47 -1.70
CA LEU A 102 -16.50 16.88 -2.52
C LEU A 102 -15.53 15.74 -2.87
N GLY A 103 -15.74 14.55 -2.27
CA GLY A 103 -14.78 13.46 -2.35
C GLY A 103 -13.61 13.64 -1.38
N VAL A 104 -12.61 12.78 -1.47
CA VAL A 104 -11.41 12.83 -0.65
C VAL A 104 -10.17 12.82 -1.54
N THR A 105 -9.12 13.50 -1.07
CA THR A 105 -7.80 13.44 -1.67
C THR A 105 -6.92 12.54 -0.81
N LEU A 106 -6.35 11.51 -1.43
CA LEU A 106 -5.45 10.57 -0.75
C LEU A 106 -4.02 10.79 -1.24
N GLU A 107 -3.08 10.58 -0.31
CA GLU A 107 -1.66 10.55 -0.64
C GLU A 107 -1.24 9.12 -0.95
N PRO A 108 -0.34 8.89 -1.93
CA PRO A 108 0.18 7.56 -2.19
C PRO A 108 0.99 7.05 -1.00
N SER A 109 0.95 5.74 -0.79
CA SER A 109 1.69 5.06 0.27
C SER A 109 2.86 4.29 -0.33
N ASP A 110 3.88 4.05 0.50
CA ASP A 110 4.97 3.16 0.11
C ASP A 110 4.47 1.71 0.13
N PRO A 111 4.58 0.98 -0.99
CA PRO A 111 4.13 -0.39 -1.02
C PRO A 111 5.04 -1.31 -0.20
N PRO A 112 4.46 -2.23 0.60
CA PRO A 112 5.24 -3.23 1.33
C PRO A 112 5.46 -4.47 0.48
N LEU A 113 6.49 -5.27 0.81
CA LEU A 113 6.67 -6.60 0.24
C LEU A 113 5.74 -7.64 0.88
N GLN A 114 5.30 -7.40 2.13
CA GLN A 114 4.32 -8.21 2.86
C GLN A 114 3.11 -7.36 3.17
N VAL A 115 2.00 -7.65 2.55
CA VAL A 115 0.73 -6.94 2.73
C VAL A 115 0.00 -7.52 3.93
N GLY A 116 -0.49 -6.67 4.82
CA GLY A 116 -1.18 -7.09 6.02
C GLY A 116 -0.28 -7.44 7.20
N ALA A 117 1.03 -7.25 7.08
CA ALA A 117 1.95 -7.46 8.20
C ALA A 117 1.59 -6.53 9.37
N GLY A 118 1.36 -7.10 10.55
CA GLY A 118 0.91 -6.35 11.71
C GLY A 118 -0.60 -6.16 11.80
N ALA A 119 -1.38 -6.73 10.89
CA ALA A 119 -2.83 -6.72 10.97
C ALA A 119 -3.32 -7.54 12.19
N ARG A 120 -4.51 -7.20 12.70
CA ARG A 120 -5.07 -7.80 13.92
C ARG A 120 -5.26 -9.31 13.85
N ASP A 121 -5.61 -9.81 12.68
CA ASP A 121 -5.83 -11.23 12.41
C ASP A 121 -4.53 -12.00 12.16
N GLY A 122 -3.40 -11.29 12.08
CA GLY A 122 -2.09 -11.87 11.82
C GLY A 122 -1.93 -12.42 10.41
N GLU A 123 -2.92 -12.28 9.57
CA GLU A 123 -2.82 -12.71 8.17
C GLU A 123 -1.98 -11.73 7.36
N SER A 124 -1.03 -12.27 6.62
CA SER A 124 -0.25 -11.49 5.67
C SER A 124 -0.06 -12.28 4.38
N ILE A 125 0.12 -11.56 3.30
CA ILE A 125 0.36 -12.16 2.00
C ILE A 125 1.52 -11.43 1.33
N ALA A 126 2.41 -12.18 0.69
CA ALA A 126 3.48 -11.57 -0.09
C ALA A 126 2.90 -10.77 -1.24
N LEU A 127 3.48 -9.60 -1.53
CA LEU A 127 2.98 -8.71 -2.57
C LEU A 127 2.93 -9.38 -3.94
N ASP A 128 3.96 -10.14 -4.31
CA ASP A 128 4.02 -10.85 -5.58
C ASP A 128 2.86 -11.85 -5.73
N VAL A 129 2.52 -12.55 -4.66
CA VAL A 129 1.39 -13.49 -4.65
C VAL A 129 0.06 -12.75 -4.79
N LEU A 130 -0.12 -11.64 -4.05
CA LEU A 130 -1.32 -10.83 -4.14
C LEU A 130 -1.54 -10.28 -5.57
N LEU A 131 -0.48 -9.75 -6.19
CA LEU A 131 -0.55 -9.23 -7.55
C LEU A 131 -0.85 -10.32 -8.58
N ALA A 132 -0.26 -11.51 -8.43
CA ALA A 132 -0.54 -12.64 -9.30
C ALA A 132 -2.01 -13.10 -9.20
N LEU A 133 -2.53 -13.20 -7.99
CA LEU A 133 -3.94 -13.56 -7.77
C LEU A 133 -4.88 -12.52 -8.37
N ARG A 134 -4.53 -11.23 -8.26
CA ARG A 134 -5.33 -10.16 -8.84
C ARG A 134 -5.36 -10.24 -10.37
N LEU A 135 -4.21 -10.49 -11.00
CA LEU A 135 -4.13 -10.68 -12.45
C LEU A 135 -4.95 -11.87 -12.92
N ASP A 136 -4.86 -13.00 -12.22
CA ASP A 136 -5.58 -14.21 -12.58
C ASP A 136 -7.10 -14.06 -12.48
N ALA A 137 -7.57 -13.22 -11.56
CA ALA A 137 -8.99 -12.94 -11.41
C ALA A 137 -9.55 -12.07 -12.55
N GLY A 138 -8.71 -11.27 -13.21
CA GLY A 138 -9.11 -10.40 -14.31
C GLY A 138 -10.24 -9.44 -13.92
N ASP A 139 -11.17 -9.21 -14.85
CA ASP A 139 -12.32 -8.33 -14.62
C ASP A 139 -13.42 -8.97 -13.74
N HIS A 140 -13.26 -10.24 -13.38
CA HIS A 140 -14.17 -10.94 -12.47
C HIS A 140 -13.91 -10.65 -10.99
N TRP A 141 -12.99 -9.74 -10.70
CA TRP A 141 -12.68 -9.32 -9.34
C TRP A 141 -13.82 -8.50 -8.74
N ALA A 142 -14.48 -9.05 -7.73
CA ALA A 142 -15.55 -8.36 -7.03
C ALA A 142 -15.05 -7.80 -5.70
N VAL A 143 -15.26 -6.51 -5.49
CA VAL A 143 -15.01 -5.86 -4.21
C VAL A 143 -16.26 -5.98 -3.35
N GLN A 144 -16.08 -6.45 -2.11
CA GLN A 144 -17.19 -6.63 -1.18
C GLN A 144 -17.83 -5.28 -0.81
N GLY A 145 -19.15 -5.20 -0.97
CA GLY A 145 -19.91 -4.02 -0.58
C GLY A 145 -19.83 -2.81 -1.53
N LEU A 146 -19.43 -3.04 -2.77
CA LEU A 146 -19.56 -2.05 -3.84
C LEU A 146 -20.72 -2.39 -4.77
#